data_4728a88852f75413207f345959858445
#
_entry.id   4728a88852f75413207f345959858445
#
_cell.length_a   1.000
_cell.length_b   1.000
_cell.length_c   1.000
_cell.angle_alpha   90.00
_cell.angle_beta   90.00
_cell.angle_gamma   90.00
#
_symmetry.space_group_name_H-M   'P 1'
#
loop_
_entity.id
_entity.type
_entity.pdbx_description
1 polymer ?
#
loop_
_entity_poly.entity_id
_entity_poly.type
_entity_poly.pdbx_seq_one_letter_code
_entity_poly.pdbx_strand_id
1 'polypeptide(L)'
;MVYGTQGGEVQPQTQTSVATRVVDFGLNVQEAIDAPRVLYGRSWGDTSNKLLLESAAPEATFDALREQGHPVEPAQWPFPRMGTAQAIRLPGPWSPFFEGGADPRGEGIALGF
;
A
#
# COMPACT_ATOMS: atom_id res chain seq x y z
N MET A 1 16.53 1.66 -0.10
CA MET A 1 15.36 1.29 0.70
C MET A 1 15.34 -0.21 0.93
N VAL A 2 15.07 -0.64 2.14
CA VAL A 2 14.74 -2.03 2.48
C VAL A 2 13.28 -2.04 2.92
N TYR A 3 12.50 -2.95 2.38
CA TYR A 3 11.07 -3.04 2.70
C TYR A 3 10.56 -4.48 2.56
N GLY A 4 9.50 -4.79 3.23
CA GLY A 4 8.85 -6.07 3.17
C GLY A 4 7.37 -5.97 3.49
N THR A 5 6.63 -7.01 3.12
CA THR A 5 5.19 -7.07 3.34
C THR A 5 4.78 -8.44 3.91
N GLN A 6 3.71 -8.43 4.67
CA GLN A 6 2.95 -9.60 5.06
C GLN A 6 1.59 -9.53 4.39
N GLY A 7 1.01 -10.65 3.97
CA GLY A 7 -0.32 -10.66 3.37
C GLY A 7 -0.56 -11.81 2.38
N GLY A 8 0.27 -12.84 2.40
CA GLY A 8 0.10 -13.99 1.51
C GLY A 8 0.09 -13.58 0.04
N GLU A 9 -0.97 -13.90 -0.68
CA GLU A 9 -1.12 -13.66 -2.13
C GLU A 9 -1.22 -12.17 -2.50
N VAL A 10 -1.48 -11.29 -1.55
CA VAL A 10 -1.52 -9.84 -1.79
C VAL A 10 -0.14 -9.17 -1.79
N GLN A 11 0.89 -9.86 -1.28
CA GLN A 11 2.23 -9.29 -1.15
C GLN A 11 2.78 -8.66 -2.44
N PRO A 12 2.71 -9.29 -3.64
CA PRO A 12 3.21 -8.66 -4.85
C PRO A 12 2.54 -7.32 -5.16
N GLN A 13 1.23 -7.21 -4.95
CA GLN A 13 0.48 -5.99 -5.21
C GLN A 13 0.87 -4.88 -4.22
N THR A 14 0.98 -5.21 -2.94
CA THR A 14 1.40 -4.28 -1.89
C THR A 14 2.83 -3.82 -2.08
N GLN A 15 3.76 -4.74 -2.36
CA GLN A 15 5.16 -4.40 -2.59
C GLN A 15 5.35 -3.48 -3.80
N THR A 16 4.69 -3.80 -4.91
CA THR A 16 4.72 -2.95 -6.10
C THR A 16 4.18 -1.56 -5.80
N SER A 17 3.04 -1.47 -5.12
CA SER A 17 2.42 -0.19 -4.77
C SER A 17 3.34 0.67 -3.89
N VAL A 18 3.96 0.11 -2.87
CA VAL A 18 4.88 0.85 -2.00
C VAL A 18 6.15 1.27 -2.76
N ALA A 19 6.73 0.37 -3.54
CA ALA A 19 7.94 0.66 -4.29
C ALA A 19 7.74 1.78 -5.31
N THR A 20 6.69 1.72 -6.14
CA THR A 20 6.40 2.74 -7.15
C THR A 20 6.11 4.10 -6.51
N ARG A 21 5.39 4.14 -5.41
CA ARG A 21 5.10 5.40 -4.70
C ARG A 21 6.37 6.10 -4.23
N VAL A 22 7.33 5.34 -3.71
CA VAL A 22 8.60 5.91 -3.26
C VAL A 22 9.50 6.28 -4.44
N VAL A 23 9.64 5.38 -5.43
CA VAL A 23 10.62 5.51 -6.51
C VAL A 23 10.13 6.44 -7.62
N ASP A 24 8.89 6.24 -8.08
CA ASP A 24 8.35 6.94 -9.25
C ASP A 24 7.59 8.22 -8.86
N PHE A 25 6.91 8.22 -7.72
CA PHE A 25 6.12 9.36 -7.26
C PHE A 25 6.79 10.19 -6.16
N GLY A 26 7.92 9.75 -5.63
CA GLY A 26 8.74 10.53 -4.70
C GLY A 26 8.14 10.70 -3.29
N LEU A 27 7.15 9.88 -2.91
CA LEU A 27 6.59 9.92 -1.57
C LEU A 27 7.64 9.51 -0.53
N ASN A 28 7.53 10.04 0.69
CA ASN A 28 8.28 9.48 1.79
C ASN A 28 7.76 8.07 2.16
N VAL A 29 8.51 7.35 2.98
CA VAL A 29 8.20 5.94 3.29
C VAL A 29 6.85 5.78 3.97
N GLN A 30 6.50 6.64 4.92
CA GLN A 30 5.24 6.55 5.64
C GLN A 30 4.06 6.91 4.74
N GLU A 31 4.16 7.99 3.95
CA GLU A 31 3.13 8.36 2.97
C GLU A 31 2.86 7.25 1.96
N ALA A 32 3.93 6.59 1.48
CA ALA A 32 3.80 5.48 0.54
C ALA A 32 3.08 4.26 1.14
N ILE A 33 3.29 4.01 2.43
CA ILE A 33 2.65 2.92 3.17
C ILE A 33 1.20 3.26 3.49
N ASP A 34 0.91 4.49 3.94
CA ASP A 34 -0.43 4.95 4.34
C ASP A 34 -1.40 5.06 3.16
N ALA A 35 -0.90 5.37 1.99
CA ALA A 35 -1.73 5.61 0.82
C ALA A 35 -2.67 4.43 0.50
N PRO A 36 -3.89 4.71 0.01
CA PRO A 36 -4.90 3.70 -0.30
C PRO A 36 -4.37 2.63 -1.23
N ARG A 37 -4.71 1.37 -0.95
CA ARG A 37 -4.28 0.21 -1.75
C ARG A 37 -5.43 -0.37 -2.55
N VAL A 38 -5.04 -1.11 -3.57
CA VAL A 38 -5.94 -1.98 -4.34
C VAL A 38 -5.63 -3.44 -4.02
N LEU A 39 -6.64 -4.28 -4.15
CA LEU A 39 -6.53 -5.73 -4.14
C LEU A 39 -7.38 -6.29 -5.27
N TYR A 40 -6.74 -6.99 -6.19
CA TYR A 40 -7.40 -7.66 -7.29
C TYR A 40 -7.19 -9.16 -7.21
N GLY A 41 -8.27 -9.90 -7.46
CA GLY A 41 -8.23 -11.33 -7.56
C GLY A 41 -8.22 -12.07 -6.23
N ARG A 42 -7.56 -13.22 -6.20
CA ARG A 42 -7.53 -14.11 -5.05
C ARG A 42 -6.72 -13.54 -3.90
N SER A 43 -7.27 -13.62 -2.70
CA SER A 43 -6.57 -13.26 -1.46
C SER A 43 -7.17 -14.02 -0.28
N TRP A 44 -6.32 -14.55 0.59
CA TRP A 44 -6.74 -15.25 1.81
C TRP A 44 -7.71 -16.43 1.57
N GLY A 45 -7.51 -17.16 0.47
CA GLY A 45 -8.36 -18.29 0.09
C GLY A 45 -9.69 -17.92 -0.56
N ASP A 46 -10.00 -16.65 -0.63
CA ASP A 46 -11.18 -16.13 -1.31
C ASP A 46 -10.88 -15.82 -2.77
N THR A 47 -11.75 -16.26 -3.69
CA THR A 47 -11.60 -16.03 -5.13
C THR A 47 -12.59 -14.95 -5.55
N SER A 48 -12.08 -13.87 -6.10
CA SER A 48 -12.92 -12.75 -6.56
C SER A 48 -12.35 -12.16 -7.85
N ASN A 49 -13.25 -11.76 -8.75
CA ASN A 49 -12.90 -10.96 -9.93
C ASN A 49 -13.05 -9.45 -9.65
N LYS A 50 -13.29 -9.08 -8.41
CA LYS A 50 -13.48 -7.68 -8.02
C LYS A 50 -12.14 -7.01 -7.79
N LEU A 51 -12.14 -5.71 -8.03
CA LEU A 51 -11.06 -4.82 -7.63
C LEU A 51 -11.51 -4.11 -6.35
N LEU A 52 -10.91 -4.46 -5.22
CA LEU A 52 -11.13 -3.73 -3.98
C LEU A 52 -10.21 -2.52 -3.95
N LEU A 53 -10.76 -1.34 -3.70
CA LEU A 53 -9.99 -0.11 -3.51
C LEU A 53 -10.35 0.48 -2.16
N GLU A 54 -9.36 0.82 -1.36
CA GLU A 54 -9.61 1.40 -0.04
C GLU A 54 -10.29 2.76 -0.12
N SER A 55 -11.25 2.97 0.79
CA SER A 55 -12.17 4.11 0.80
C SER A 55 -11.50 5.48 1.03
N ALA A 56 -10.24 5.50 1.44
CA ALA A 56 -9.46 6.74 1.51
C ALA A 56 -8.99 7.26 0.14
N ALA A 57 -9.18 6.48 -0.94
CA ALA A 57 -8.92 6.95 -2.29
C ALA A 57 -9.97 8.00 -2.72
N PRO A 58 -9.58 9.00 -3.54
CA PRO A 58 -10.52 9.97 -4.08
C PRO A 58 -11.65 9.30 -4.88
N GLU A 59 -12.89 9.78 -4.76
CA GLU A 59 -14.04 9.24 -5.51
C GLU A 59 -13.79 9.23 -7.02
N ALA A 60 -13.12 10.26 -7.54
CA ALA A 60 -12.73 10.30 -8.95
C ALA A 60 -11.89 9.11 -9.40
N THR A 61 -11.14 8.48 -8.51
CA THR A 61 -10.38 7.26 -8.81
C THR A 61 -11.31 6.07 -8.99
N PHE A 62 -12.34 5.95 -8.13
CA PHE A 62 -13.37 4.92 -8.28
C PHE A 62 -14.12 5.08 -9.60
N ASP A 63 -14.50 6.30 -9.93
CA ASP A 63 -15.23 6.59 -11.18
C ASP A 63 -14.39 6.28 -12.41
N ALA A 64 -13.14 6.70 -12.46
CA ALA A 64 -12.24 6.40 -13.55
C ALA A 64 -12.02 4.88 -13.74
N LEU A 65 -11.92 4.12 -12.67
CA LEU A 65 -11.80 2.66 -12.74
C LEU A 65 -13.09 2.01 -13.24
N ARG A 66 -14.25 2.49 -12.79
CA ARG A 66 -15.56 2.02 -13.30
C ARG A 66 -15.74 2.28 -14.78
N GLU A 67 -15.38 3.49 -15.24
CA GLU A 67 -15.41 3.87 -16.66
C GLU A 67 -14.50 2.99 -17.53
N GLN A 68 -13.38 2.52 -16.97
CA GLN A 68 -12.50 1.55 -17.63
C GLN A 68 -13.02 0.10 -17.60
N GLY A 69 -14.18 -0.13 -16.99
CA GLY A 69 -14.82 -1.44 -16.93
C GLY A 69 -14.37 -2.32 -15.79
N HIS A 70 -13.65 -1.78 -14.80
CA HIS A 70 -13.28 -2.55 -13.62
C HIS A 70 -14.45 -2.69 -12.63
N PRO A 71 -14.72 -3.91 -12.12
CA PRO A 71 -15.75 -4.13 -11.10
C PRO A 71 -15.22 -3.69 -9.72
N VAL A 72 -15.00 -2.36 -9.55
CA VAL A 72 -14.40 -1.81 -8.34
C VAL A 72 -15.40 -1.69 -7.20
N GLU A 73 -15.01 -2.15 -6.02
CA GLU A 73 -15.77 -2.04 -4.77
C GLU A 73 -14.92 -1.33 -3.69
N PRO A 74 -15.54 -0.50 -2.85
CA PRO A 74 -14.84 0.14 -1.75
C PRO A 74 -14.54 -0.87 -0.63
N ALA A 75 -13.31 -0.80 -0.09
CA ALA A 75 -12.91 -1.44 1.13
C ALA A 75 -12.65 -0.37 2.20
N GLN A 76 -13.05 -0.62 3.44
CA GLN A 76 -12.81 0.33 4.53
C GLN A 76 -11.28 0.53 4.71
N TRP A 77 -10.83 1.78 4.80
CA TRP A 77 -9.45 2.08 5.14
C TRP A 77 -9.31 2.29 6.66
N PRO A 78 -8.27 1.79 7.32
CA PRO A 78 -7.31 0.80 6.84
C PRO A 78 -7.93 -0.61 6.74
N PHE A 79 -7.62 -1.34 5.67
CA PHE A 79 -8.17 -2.67 5.46
C PHE A 79 -7.08 -3.76 5.62
N PRO A 80 -7.09 -4.54 6.71
CA PRO A 80 -6.01 -5.50 7.00
C PRO A 80 -5.73 -6.53 5.90
N ARG A 81 -6.72 -6.89 5.10
CA ARG A 81 -6.55 -7.83 3.97
C ARG A 81 -5.70 -7.28 2.83
N MET A 82 -5.43 -5.96 2.81
CA MET A 82 -4.48 -5.33 1.87
C MET A 82 -3.01 -5.62 2.22
N GLY A 83 -2.77 -6.45 3.26
CA GLY A 83 -1.45 -6.73 3.78
C GLY A 83 -0.87 -5.59 4.60
N THR A 84 0.22 -5.90 5.30
CA THR A 84 0.98 -4.91 6.08
C THR A 84 2.36 -4.71 5.48
N ALA A 85 2.88 -3.50 5.50
CA ALA A 85 4.19 -3.15 4.98
C ALA A 85 5.03 -2.45 6.05
N GLN A 86 6.33 -2.72 6.04
CA GLN A 86 7.32 -1.95 6.79
C GLN A 86 8.45 -1.59 5.83
N ALA A 87 9.02 -0.42 6.01
CA ALA A 87 10.15 0.01 5.21
C ALA A 87 11.09 0.92 5.98
N ILE A 88 12.36 0.87 5.58
CA ILE A 88 13.39 1.82 6.01
C ILE A 88 14.12 2.31 4.76
N ARG A 89 14.30 3.60 4.66
CA ARG A 89 15.01 4.24 3.55
C ARG A 89 16.08 5.19 4.06
N LEU A 90 17.21 5.22 3.37
CA LEU A 90 18.14 6.34 3.40
C LEU A 90 17.72 7.29 2.27
N PRO A 91 17.21 8.50 2.56
CA PRO A 91 16.64 9.39 1.54
C PRO A 91 17.65 9.85 0.48
N GLY A 92 18.91 9.89 0.85
CA GLY A 92 20.01 10.22 -0.08
C GLY A 92 21.34 9.75 0.50
N PRO A 93 22.39 9.65 -0.32
CA PRO A 93 23.67 9.07 0.10
C PRO A 93 24.37 9.85 1.25
N TRP A 94 23.97 11.09 1.45
CA TRP A 94 24.51 11.98 2.50
C TRP A 94 23.48 12.38 3.55
N SER A 95 22.33 11.68 3.58
CA SER A 95 21.32 11.94 4.62
C SER A 95 21.87 11.57 5.99
N PRO A 96 21.72 12.44 7.00
CA PRO A 96 22.14 12.15 8.36
C PRO A 96 21.14 11.25 9.12
N PHE A 97 20.01 10.88 8.49
CA PHE A 97 18.96 10.09 9.13
C PHE A 97 18.37 9.06 8.18
N PHE A 98 17.75 8.03 8.75
CA PHE A 98 16.89 7.08 8.05
C PHE A 98 15.43 7.51 8.17
N GLU A 99 14.65 7.22 7.15
CA GLU A 99 13.19 7.26 7.21
C GLU A 99 12.67 5.85 7.52
N GLY A 100 11.82 5.73 8.52
CA GLY A 100 11.11 4.50 8.85
C GLY A 100 9.61 4.65 8.65
N GLY A 101 8.94 3.59 8.21
CA GLY A 101 7.48 3.56 8.09
C GLY A 101 6.91 2.24 8.53
N ALA A 102 5.75 2.31 9.21
CA ALA A 102 4.98 1.17 9.66
C ALA A 102 3.52 1.30 9.22
N ASP A 103 2.91 0.17 8.91
CA ASP A 103 1.59 0.10 8.30
C ASP A 103 0.44 0.28 9.29
N PRO A 104 -0.49 1.23 9.07
CA PRO A 104 -1.67 1.39 9.90
C PRO A 104 -2.66 0.22 9.81
N ARG A 105 -2.45 -0.70 8.85
CA ARG A 105 -3.24 -1.93 8.71
C ARG A 105 -2.79 -3.05 9.64
N GLY A 106 -1.72 -2.83 10.37
CA GLY A 106 -1.13 -3.73 11.37
C GLY A 106 -0.79 -2.99 12.65
N GLU A 107 -0.12 -3.69 13.57
CA GLU A 107 0.25 -3.18 14.89
C GLU A 107 1.72 -2.73 14.98
N GLY A 108 2.37 -2.56 13.83
CA GLY A 108 3.77 -2.13 13.78
C GLY A 108 3.94 -0.66 14.13
N ILE A 109 5.15 -0.32 14.62
CA ILE A 109 5.56 1.05 14.86
C ILE A 109 6.99 1.25 14.36
N ALA A 110 7.25 2.39 13.74
CA ALA A 110 8.61 2.83 13.41
C ALA A 110 9.12 3.76 14.52
N LEU A 111 10.20 3.36 15.17
CA LEU A 111 10.84 4.13 16.23
C LEU A 111 12.26 4.48 15.83
N GLY A 112 12.68 5.69 16.18
CA GLY A 112 14.04 6.17 15.98
C GLY A 112 14.56 6.94 17.22
N PHE A 113 15.85 7.12 17.27
CA PHE A 113 16.56 7.88 18.32
C PHE A 113 17.76 8.61 17.71
#